data_a46e1ec7dc07dbefa2c3fee8ab3e4b6d
#
_entry.id   a46e1ec7dc07dbefa2c3fee8ab3e4b6d
#
_cell.length_a   1.000
_cell.length_b   1.000
_cell.length_c   1.000
_cell.angle_alpha   90.00
_cell.angle_beta   90.00
_cell.angle_gamma   90.00
#
_symmetry.space_group_name_H-M   'P 1'
#
loop_
_entity.id
_entity.type
_entity.pdbx_description
1 polymer ?
#
loop_
_entity_poly.entity_id
_entity_poly.type
_entity_poly.pdbx_seq_one_letter_code
_entity_poly.pdbx_strand_id
1 'polypeptide(L)'
;MKRNTIGKSKIELAALGMGCWSYGGGSYWGAQAQKDVDEIVHAALDKGINYFDTAEVYNDGESERSLGLALKGVRHRAVIGSKVSTSNVRPDVLVQHCEDSLRRLNTDYIDIYMLHWPVNPRAIAHFSSNGEAMSDIPPIAEVFGALQRLKEQGKIREIGVSNHGVKQMREVLDIGVEIAVNELPYNLISRAIEAEILPFCIENQISVLGYMAYQQGILAGVYDDIGKVPPAQAHSRHFHFSRGGEQSRHGEEGVEAELQLLMSELRGIAETLGCSVADVSLAFAMQCQGISCTLVGSRTLQELNANIAAAQRMLPEETLELLKKLSKPVWDKLGNSPDYYENRKVSRIW
;
A
#
# COMPACT_ATOMS: atom_id res chain seq x y z
N MET A 1 -5.63 14.42 -13.82
CA MET A 1 -5.73 13.09 -13.18
C MET A 1 -7.19 12.84 -12.78
N LYS A 2 -7.76 11.65 -13.07
CA LYS A 2 -9.08 11.26 -12.57
C LYS A 2 -9.08 11.27 -11.04
N ARG A 3 -10.20 11.66 -10.42
CA ARG A 3 -10.39 11.63 -8.97
C ARG A 3 -11.53 10.68 -8.61
N ASN A 4 -11.39 10.01 -7.48
CA ASN A 4 -12.37 9.10 -6.92
C ASN A 4 -12.66 9.51 -5.48
N THR A 5 -13.94 9.61 -5.13
CA THR A 5 -14.37 9.79 -3.74
C THR A 5 -14.10 8.52 -2.94
N ILE A 6 -13.61 8.63 -1.72
CA ILE A 6 -13.31 7.46 -0.88
C ILE A 6 -14.45 7.16 0.09
N GLY A 7 -14.79 5.87 0.16
CA GLY A 7 -15.82 5.37 1.08
C GLY A 7 -17.12 6.17 0.95
N LYS A 8 -17.69 6.51 2.11
CA LYS A 8 -18.86 7.39 2.24
C LYS A 8 -18.47 8.84 2.53
N SER A 9 -17.18 9.17 2.47
CA SER A 9 -16.64 10.50 2.79
C SER A 9 -16.81 11.50 1.64
N LYS A 10 -16.39 12.75 1.89
CA LYS A 10 -16.28 13.78 0.85
C LYS A 10 -14.85 13.97 0.34
N ILE A 11 -13.92 13.11 0.79
CA ILE A 11 -12.52 13.20 0.38
C ILE A 11 -12.37 12.58 -1.01
N GLU A 12 -11.72 13.31 -1.91
CA GLU A 12 -11.41 12.84 -3.25
C GLU A 12 -9.90 12.61 -3.40
N LEU A 13 -9.51 11.42 -3.85
CA LEU A 13 -8.13 11.07 -4.18
C LEU A 13 -7.93 11.05 -5.70
N ALA A 14 -6.79 11.50 -6.18
CA ALA A 14 -6.34 11.18 -7.53
C ALA A 14 -6.20 9.66 -7.67
N ALA A 15 -6.48 9.12 -8.86
CA ALA A 15 -6.37 7.67 -9.12
C ALA A 15 -4.92 7.15 -9.00
N LEU A 16 -3.93 8.05 -9.09
CA LEU A 16 -2.53 7.80 -8.77
C LEU A 16 -2.18 8.54 -7.49
N GLY A 17 -1.60 7.85 -6.51
CA GLY A 17 -1.12 8.40 -5.25
C GLY A 17 0.38 8.20 -5.08
N MET A 18 1.00 8.99 -4.20
CA MET A 18 2.41 8.92 -3.88
C MET A 18 2.64 8.04 -2.65
N GLY A 19 3.38 6.93 -2.82
CA GLY A 19 3.92 6.16 -1.70
C GLY A 19 5.19 6.82 -1.17
N CYS A 20 5.16 7.29 0.06
CA CYS A 20 6.25 8.08 0.66
C CYS A 20 7.23 7.24 1.50
N TRP A 21 7.19 5.92 1.41
CA TRP A 21 8.06 5.06 2.24
C TRP A 21 9.55 5.38 2.07
N SER A 22 10.00 5.79 0.89
CA SER A 22 11.40 6.16 0.65
C SER A 22 11.78 7.57 1.13
N TYR A 23 10.82 8.41 1.50
CA TYR A 23 11.10 9.78 1.96
C TYR A 23 11.86 9.77 3.29
N GLY A 24 12.79 10.71 3.46
CA GLY A 24 13.70 10.71 4.58
C GLY A 24 14.84 9.69 4.47
N GLY A 25 14.88 8.87 3.43
CA GLY A 25 15.94 7.89 3.20
C GLY A 25 15.80 6.63 4.04
N GLY A 26 16.87 6.24 4.73
CA GLY A 26 16.93 5.07 5.61
C GLY A 26 17.78 3.92 5.07
N SER A 27 17.95 2.87 5.88
CA SER A 27 18.86 1.76 5.58
C SER A 27 18.42 0.95 4.35
N TYR A 28 17.12 0.83 4.12
CA TYR A 28 16.56 0.09 2.98
C TYR A 28 16.66 0.87 1.66
N TRP A 29 16.34 2.17 1.70
CA TRP A 29 16.26 3.01 0.50
C TRP A 29 17.55 3.79 0.20
N GLY A 30 18.47 3.87 1.16
CA GLY A 30 19.63 4.76 1.09
C GLY A 30 19.25 6.24 1.25
N ALA A 31 20.22 7.14 1.08
CA ALA A 31 20.00 8.57 1.27
C ALA A 31 18.98 9.17 0.29
N GLN A 32 18.14 10.09 0.78
CA GLN A 32 17.23 10.92 0.00
C GLN A 32 17.33 12.35 0.49
N ALA A 33 17.74 13.28 -0.36
CA ALA A 33 17.83 14.68 0.03
C ALA A 33 16.44 15.32 0.15
N GLN A 34 16.24 16.16 1.18
CA GLN A 34 14.95 16.85 1.37
C GLN A 34 14.55 17.68 0.16
N LYS A 35 15.52 18.35 -0.49
CA LYS A 35 15.28 19.13 -1.70
C LYS A 35 14.60 18.30 -2.81
N ASP A 36 15.06 17.05 -3.02
CA ASP A 36 14.47 16.17 -4.04
C ASP A 36 13.03 15.80 -3.67
N VAL A 37 12.75 15.57 -2.37
CA VAL A 37 11.39 15.31 -1.89
C VAL A 37 10.49 16.52 -2.10
N ASP A 38 10.97 17.72 -1.78
CA ASP A 38 10.22 18.98 -1.99
C ASP A 38 9.85 19.16 -3.46
N GLU A 39 10.81 18.94 -4.38
CA GLU A 39 10.59 19.04 -5.82
C GLU A 39 9.57 18.01 -6.32
N ILE A 40 9.65 16.77 -5.86
CA ILE A 40 8.73 15.69 -6.24
C ILE A 40 7.32 15.97 -5.72
N VAL A 41 7.17 16.35 -4.45
CA VAL A 41 5.87 16.63 -3.83
C VAL A 41 5.18 17.80 -4.52
N HIS A 42 5.90 18.89 -4.76
CA HIS A 42 5.33 20.06 -5.44
C HIS A 42 4.96 19.72 -6.89
N ALA A 43 5.81 19.03 -7.64
CA ALA A 43 5.51 18.59 -9.00
C ALA A 43 4.31 17.65 -9.07
N ALA A 44 4.17 16.72 -8.10
CA ALA A 44 3.01 15.83 -7.99
C ALA A 44 1.71 16.63 -7.80
N LEU A 45 1.70 17.59 -6.86
CA LEU A 45 0.57 18.48 -6.62
C LEU A 45 0.20 19.30 -7.87
N ASP A 46 1.19 19.83 -8.60
CA ASP A 46 0.97 20.63 -9.82
C ASP A 46 0.44 19.78 -10.99
N LYS A 47 0.72 18.46 -10.98
CA LYS A 47 0.16 17.49 -11.94
C LYS A 47 -1.18 16.89 -11.49
N GLY A 48 -1.73 17.34 -10.36
CA GLY A 48 -3.04 16.95 -9.86
C GLY A 48 -3.06 15.67 -9.03
N ILE A 49 -1.89 15.13 -8.64
CA ILE A 49 -1.77 14.08 -7.63
C ILE A 49 -1.89 14.77 -6.27
N ASN A 50 -2.87 14.36 -5.47
CA ASN A 50 -3.13 14.98 -4.19
C ASN A 50 -3.00 14.02 -2.99
N TYR A 51 -2.85 12.72 -3.22
CA TYR A 51 -2.74 11.73 -2.14
C TYR A 51 -1.29 11.34 -1.90
N PHE A 52 -0.88 11.43 -0.63
CA PHE A 52 0.45 11.08 -0.14
C PHE A 52 0.30 10.09 1.01
N ASP A 53 0.84 8.89 0.83
CA ASP A 53 0.76 7.79 1.78
C ASP A 53 2.07 7.64 2.54
N THR A 54 1.99 7.70 3.87
CA THR A 54 3.11 7.51 4.79
C THR A 54 2.71 6.62 5.99
N ALA A 55 3.58 6.44 6.96
CA ALA A 55 3.33 5.76 8.22
C ALA A 55 4.37 6.16 9.29
N GLU A 56 3.99 6.04 10.57
CA GLU A 56 4.88 6.32 11.70
C GLU A 56 6.16 5.46 11.70
N VAL A 57 6.05 4.23 11.19
CA VAL A 57 7.17 3.28 11.14
C VAL A 57 8.08 3.46 9.92
N TYR A 58 7.70 4.27 8.94
CA TYR A 58 8.51 4.46 7.75
C TYR A 58 9.75 5.29 8.06
N ASN A 59 10.91 4.64 7.97
CA ASN A 59 12.21 5.22 8.29
C ASN A 59 12.21 5.91 9.68
N ASP A 60 11.64 5.25 10.68
CA ASP A 60 11.55 5.75 12.07
C ASP A 60 10.89 7.14 12.17
N GLY A 61 9.85 7.37 11.36
CA GLY A 61 9.09 8.62 11.30
C GLY A 61 9.71 9.70 10.39
N GLU A 62 10.86 9.44 9.78
CA GLU A 62 11.49 10.40 8.86
C GLU A 62 10.69 10.61 7.58
N SER A 63 9.92 9.59 7.14
CA SER A 63 8.99 9.76 6.03
C SER A 63 7.91 10.81 6.32
N GLU A 64 7.31 10.79 7.51
CA GLU A 64 6.33 11.79 7.92
C GLU A 64 7.00 13.19 8.07
N ARG A 65 8.20 13.28 8.68
CA ARG A 65 8.91 14.58 8.80
C ARG A 65 9.25 15.18 7.45
N SER A 66 9.77 14.37 6.54
CA SER A 66 10.15 14.82 5.20
C SER A 66 8.94 15.27 4.39
N LEU A 67 7.83 14.52 4.45
CA LEU A 67 6.57 14.90 3.81
C LEU A 67 6.01 16.19 4.41
N GLY A 68 6.02 16.33 5.74
CA GLY A 68 5.55 17.53 6.43
C GLY A 68 6.34 18.80 6.06
N LEU A 69 7.67 18.67 5.91
CA LEU A 69 8.53 19.77 5.41
C LEU A 69 8.15 20.14 3.98
N ALA A 70 8.01 19.17 3.08
CA ALA A 70 7.67 19.42 1.67
C ALA A 70 6.27 20.06 1.50
N LEU A 71 5.32 19.77 2.40
CA LEU A 71 3.97 20.32 2.36
C LEU A 71 3.81 21.66 3.07
N LYS A 72 4.89 22.24 3.64
CA LYS A 72 4.84 23.52 4.33
C LYS A 72 4.30 24.63 3.40
N GLY A 73 3.23 25.28 3.82
CA GLY A 73 2.55 26.34 3.07
C GLY A 73 1.55 25.85 2.00
N VAL A 74 1.59 24.55 1.65
CA VAL A 74 0.69 23.94 0.63
C VAL A 74 -0.12 22.74 1.17
N ARG A 75 -0.14 22.51 2.48
CA ARG A 75 -0.82 21.40 3.16
C ARG A 75 -2.27 21.20 2.69
N HIS A 76 -2.99 22.30 2.46
CA HIS A 76 -4.40 22.30 2.01
C HIS A 76 -4.61 21.70 0.61
N ARG A 77 -3.55 21.56 -0.18
CA ARG A 77 -3.60 20.92 -1.51
C ARG A 77 -3.48 19.39 -1.45
N ALA A 78 -3.01 18.87 -0.32
CA ALA A 78 -2.71 17.45 -0.13
C ALA A 78 -3.76 16.75 0.73
N VAL A 79 -4.00 15.49 0.40
CA VAL A 79 -4.66 14.50 1.27
C VAL A 79 -3.56 13.59 1.79
N ILE A 80 -3.39 13.51 3.11
CA ILE A 80 -2.38 12.67 3.75
C ILE A 80 -3.03 11.43 4.34
N GLY A 81 -2.53 10.26 3.95
CA GLY A 81 -2.74 9.01 4.67
C GLY A 81 -1.54 8.71 5.56
N SER A 82 -1.77 8.42 6.84
CA SER A 82 -0.74 7.87 7.72
C SER A 82 -1.28 6.69 8.51
N LYS A 83 -0.38 5.94 9.17
CA LYS A 83 -0.73 4.66 9.77
C LYS A 83 -0.08 4.51 11.14
N VAL A 84 -0.86 3.98 12.10
CA VAL A 84 -0.34 3.52 13.40
C VAL A 84 -0.02 2.03 13.36
N SER A 85 1.11 1.64 13.92
CA SER A 85 1.48 0.22 14.06
C SER A 85 0.51 -0.51 14.98
N THR A 86 0.19 -1.76 14.65
CA THR A 86 -0.64 -2.62 15.51
C THR A 86 0.00 -2.95 16.87
N SER A 87 1.28 -2.70 17.04
CA SER A 87 1.91 -2.78 18.37
C SER A 87 1.55 -1.62 19.30
N ASN A 88 0.97 -0.54 18.74
CA ASN A 88 0.66 0.72 19.43
C ASN A 88 -0.86 0.98 19.53
N VAL A 89 -1.65 -0.09 19.64
CA VAL A 89 -3.14 0.01 19.55
C VAL A 89 -3.85 0.18 20.91
N ARG A 90 -3.16 0.14 22.05
CA ARG A 90 -3.80 0.52 23.31
C ARG A 90 -4.34 1.96 23.18
N PRO A 91 -5.55 2.24 23.62
CA PRO A 91 -6.25 3.51 23.34
C PRO A 91 -5.45 4.76 23.68
N ASP A 92 -4.78 4.77 24.83
CA ASP A 92 -3.90 5.87 25.29
C ASP A 92 -2.65 6.02 24.41
N VAL A 93 -2.01 4.90 24.08
CA VAL A 93 -0.82 4.81 23.23
C VAL A 93 -1.16 5.24 21.81
N LEU A 94 -2.26 4.73 21.23
CA LEU A 94 -2.73 5.07 19.89
C LEU A 94 -2.96 6.58 19.72
N VAL A 95 -3.63 7.20 20.72
CA VAL A 95 -3.83 8.66 20.71
C VAL A 95 -2.50 9.41 20.71
N GLN A 96 -1.55 9.00 21.57
CA GLN A 96 -0.23 9.61 21.64
C GLN A 96 0.52 9.47 20.31
N HIS A 97 0.49 8.29 19.67
CA HIS A 97 1.13 8.04 18.38
C HIS A 97 0.50 8.86 17.25
N CYS A 98 -0.81 9.09 17.27
CA CYS A 98 -1.47 10.00 16.33
C CYS A 98 -0.96 11.45 16.51
N GLU A 99 -0.84 11.91 17.76
CA GLU A 99 -0.31 13.25 18.06
C GLU A 99 1.17 13.39 17.65
N ASP A 100 1.94 12.33 17.81
CA ASP A 100 3.34 12.29 17.35
C ASP A 100 3.42 12.35 15.82
N SER A 101 2.55 11.66 15.10
CA SER A 101 2.43 11.75 13.64
C SER A 101 2.04 13.16 13.20
N LEU A 102 1.08 13.80 13.86
CA LEU A 102 0.70 15.19 13.59
C LEU A 102 1.89 16.16 13.77
N ARG A 103 2.68 15.96 14.83
CA ARG A 103 3.91 16.77 15.08
C ARG A 103 4.97 16.54 13.99
N ARG A 104 5.21 15.28 13.59
CA ARG A 104 6.16 14.96 12.50
C ARG A 104 5.72 15.53 11.16
N LEU A 105 4.43 15.41 10.83
CA LEU A 105 3.82 15.96 9.62
C LEU A 105 3.65 17.48 9.66
N ASN A 106 3.87 18.11 10.83
CA ASN A 106 3.69 19.56 11.05
C ASN A 106 2.31 20.04 10.57
N THR A 107 1.25 19.37 11.03
CA THR A 107 -0.15 19.64 10.65
C THR A 107 -1.09 19.38 11.82
N ASP A 108 -2.24 20.03 11.83
CA ASP A 108 -3.27 19.86 12.86
C ASP A 108 -4.21 18.69 12.60
N TYR A 109 -4.17 18.12 11.39
CA TYR A 109 -5.04 16.99 11.03
C TYR A 109 -4.38 16.06 10.00
N ILE A 110 -4.73 14.77 10.07
CA ILE A 110 -4.45 13.75 9.05
C ILE A 110 -5.77 13.44 8.34
N ASP A 111 -5.75 13.36 7.02
CA ASP A 111 -7.00 13.13 6.27
C ASP A 111 -7.49 11.69 6.40
N ILE A 112 -6.60 10.70 6.36
CA ILE A 112 -6.92 9.28 6.52
C ILE A 112 -5.93 8.67 7.50
N TYR A 113 -6.41 8.22 8.67
CA TYR A 113 -5.55 7.56 9.65
C TYR A 113 -5.92 6.08 9.75
N MET A 114 -4.95 5.21 9.55
CA MET A 114 -5.18 3.79 9.34
C MET A 114 -4.52 2.95 10.43
N LEU A 115 -5.15 1.82 10.79
CA LEU A 115 -4.41 0.72 11.39
C LEU A 115 -3.56 0.05 10.32
N HIS A 116 -2.24 -0.04 10.54
CA HIS A 116 -1.28 -0.55 9.54
C HIS A 116 -1.49 -2.03 9.22
N TRP A 117 -1.90 -2.80 10.22
CA TRP A 117 -2.25 -4.22 10.14
C TRP A 117 -3.40 -4.54 11.11
N PRO A 118 -4.08 -5.68 10.95
CA PRO A 118 -5.14 -6.10 11.85
C PRO A 118 -4.64 -6.30 13.29
N VAL A 119 -5.51 -6.02 14.25
CA VAL A 119 -5.22 -6.23 15.67
C VAL A 119 -5.32 -7.72 16.00
N ASN A 120 -4.22 -8.42 15.88
CA ASN A 120 -4.11 -9.83 16.27
C ASN A 120 -2.68 -10.17 16.69
N PRO A 121 -2.47 -11.24 17.47
CA PRO A 121 -1.15 -11.59 18.00
C PRO A 121 -0.07 -11.76 16.93
N ARG A 122 -0.42 -12.28 15.75
CA ARG A 122 0.55 -12.51 14.67
C ARG A 122 1.03 -11.20 14.05
N ALA A 123 0.11 -10.27 13.81
CA ALA A 123 0.46 -8.97 13.28
C ALA A 123 1.25 -8.14 14.30
N ILE A 124 0.86 -8.17 15.58
CA ILE A 124 1.56 -7.47 16.67
C ILE A 124 3.00 -8.02 16.82
N ALA A 125 3.17 -9.34 16.86
CA ALA A 125 4.48 -9.98 16.96
C ALA A 125 5.44 -9.64 15.81
N HIS A 126 4.90 -9.27 14.66
CA HIS A 126 5.70 -8.82 13.53
C HIS A 126 6.36 -7.44 13.76
N PHE A 127 5.67 -6.55 14.47
CA PHE A 127 6.13 -5.17 14.70
C PHE A 127 6.77 -4.95 16.07
N SER A 128 6.59 -5.87 17.01
CA SER A 128 7.10 -5.73 18.36
C SER A 128 7.60 -7.06 18.93
N SER A 129 8.80 -7.04 19.49
CA SER A 129 9.31 -8.09 20.36
C SER A 129 8.91 -7.88 21.82
N ASN A 130 8.18 -6.81 22.15
CA ASN A 130 7.75 -6.51 23.51
C ASN A 130 6.60 -7.44 23.94
N GLY A 131 6.83 -8.26 24.95
CA GLY A 131 5.83 -9.18 25.50
C GLY A 131 4.57 -8.46 26.04
N GLU A 132 4.65 -7.22 26.48
CA GLU A 132 3.50 -6.46 26.97
C GLU A 132 2.50 -6.16 25.84
N ALA A 133 2.96 -5.80 24.65
CA ALA A 133 2.09 -5.56 23.49
C ALA A 133 1.33 -6.84 23.06
N MET A 134 1.84 -8.01 23.43
CA MET A 134 1.23 -9.32 23.13
C MET A 134 0.33 -9.84 24.23
N SER A 135 0.57 -9.47 25.48
CA SER A 135 -0.17 -9.97 26.64
C SER A 135 -1.46 -9.22 26.94
N ASP A 136 -1.57 -7.98 26.46
CA ASP A 136 -2.71 -7.08 26.72
C ASP A 136 -3.23 -6.46 25.41
N ILE A 137 -3.79 -7.30 24.55
CA ILE A 137 -4.37 -6.87 23.28
C ILE A 137 -5.77 -6.31 23.56
N PRO A 138 -6.02 -5.01 23.32
CA PRO A 138 -7.31 -4.41 23.61
C PRO A 138 -8.40 -4.95 22.67
N PRO A 139 -9.66 -4.99 23.14
CA PRO A 139 -10.80 -5.28 22.27
C PRO A 139 -10.88 -4.30 21.09
N ILE A 140 -11.31 -4.79 19.93
CA ILE A 140 -11.47 -3.98 18.71
C ILE A 140 -12.31 -2.72 18.97
N ALA A 141 -13.37 -2.83 19.77
CA ALA A 141 -14.22 -1.69 20.11
C ALA A 141 -13.46 -0.56 20.84
N GLU A 142 -12.47 -0.89 21.66
CA GLU A 142 -11.66 0.11 22.37
C GLU A 142 -10.67 0.81 21.42
N VAL A 143 -10.03 0.03 20.53
CA VAL A 143 -9.11 0.53 19.51
C VAL A 143 -9.82 1.50 18.59
N PHE A 144 -10.93 1.06 17.98
CA PHE A 144 -11.69 1.90 17.05
C PHE A 144 -12.45 3.03 17.75
N GLY A 145 -12.84 2.85 19.02
CA GLY A 145 -13.36 3.93 19.86
C GLY A 145 -12.34 5.06 20.08
N ALA A 146 -11.04 4.74 20.17
CA ALA A 146 -9.98 5.75 20.21
C ALA A 146 -9.86 6.51 18.88
N LEU A 147 -9.92 5.80 17.74
CA LEU A 147 -9.92 6.42 16.41
C LEU A 147 -11.16 7.32 16.21
N GLN A 148 -12.35 6.90 16.64
CA GLN A 148 -13.55 7.73 16.58
C GLN A 148 -13.40 9.03 17.39
N ARG A 149 -12.85 8.95 18.60
CA ARG A 149 -12.56 10.16 19.40
C ARG A 149 -11.58 11.10 18.71
N LEU A 150 -10.53 10.58 18.05
CA LEU A 150 -9.61 11.40 17.26
C LEU A 150 -10.31 12.08 16.08
N LYS A 151 -11.28 11.39 15.44
CA LYS A 151 -12.11 11.95 14.37
C LYS A 151 -13.05 13.04 14.91
N GLU A 152 -13.71 12.82 16.03
CA GLU A 152 -14.57 13.81 16.70
C GLU A 152 -13.79 15.07 17.12
N GLN A 153 -12.52 14.89 17.54
CA GLN A 153 -11.63 16.01 17.86
C GLN A 153 -11.08 16.73 16.64
N GLY A 154 -11.35 16.24 15.42
CA GLY A 154 -10.85 16.80 14.17
C GLY A 154 -9.37 16.53 13.89
N LYS A 155 -8.69 15.69 14.70
CA LYS A 155 -7.30 15.29 14.50
C LYS A 155 -7.11 14.37 13.31
N ILE A 156 -8.12 13.55 13.01
CA ILE A 156 -8.21 12.75 11.78
C ILE A 156 -9.56 13.04 11.11
N ARG A 157 -9.61 12.95 9.80
CA ARG A 157 -10.85 13.16 9.05
C ARG A 157 -11.61 11.86 8.80
N GLU A 158 -10.89 10.82 8.36
CA GLU A 158 -11.44 9.49 8.09
C GLU A 158 -10.61 8.39 8.74
N ILE A 159 -11.32 7.32 9.14
CA ILE A 159 -10.72 6.09 9.67
C ILE A 159 -10.52 5.14 8.50
N GLY A 160 -9.31 4.61 8.39
CA GLY A 160 -8.97 3.57 7.43
C GLY A 160 -8.33 2.36 8.10
N VAL A 161 -8.13 1.34 7.29
CA VAL A 161 -7.37 0.15 7.66
C VAL A 161 -6.39 -0.19 6.54
N SER A 162 -5.38 -0.98 6.85
CA SER A 162 -4.48 -1.56 5.86
C SER A 162 -4.33 -3.06 6.15
N ASN A 163 -4.25 -3.87 5.10
CA ASN A 163 -4.07 -5.32 5.21
C ASN A 163 -5.18 -6.06 5.98
N HIS A 164 -6.42 -5.57 5.94
CA HIS A 164 -7.55 -6.25 6.59
C HIS A 164 -8.27 -7.19 5.63
N GLY A 165 -8.53 -8.42 6.08
CA GLY A 165 -9.39 -9.38 5.38
C GLY A 165 -10.86 -9.16 5.68
N VAL A 166 -11.72 -9.97 5.06
CA VAL A 166 -13.19 -9.83 5.17
C VAL A 166 -13.66 -9.96 6.61
N LYS A 167 -13.15 -10.96 7.35
CA LYS A 167 -13.54 -11.18 8.74
C LYS A 167 -13.18 -9.97 9.62
N GLN A 168 -11.96 -9.47 9.47
CA GLN A 168 -11.45 -8.35 10.27
C GLN A 168 -12.20 -7.04 9.97
N MET A 169 -12.56 -6.79 8.70
CA MET A 169 -13.40 -5.64 8.37
C MET A 169 -14.82 -5.78 8.92
N ARG A 170 -15.41 -7.00 8.88
CA ARG A 170 -16.73 -7.23 9.50
C ARG A 170 -16.72 -6.92 10.99
N GLU A 171 -15.72 -7.40 11.73
CA GLU A 171 -15.59 -7.11 13.16
C GLU A 171 -15.61 -5.60 13.46
N VAL A 172 -15.03 -4.77 12.58
CA VAL A 172 -15.07 -3.31 12.71
C VAL A 172 -16.44 -2.72 12.33
N LEU A 173 -17.03 -3.22 11.24
CA LEU A 173 -18.37 -2.74 10.80
C LEU A 173 -19.46 -3.12 11.80
N ASP A 174 -19.37 -4.31 12.42
CA ASP A 174 -20.35 -4.82 13.39
C ASP A 174 -20.39 -3.98 14.68
N ILE A 175 -19.32 -3.28 15.03
CA ILE A 175 -19.29 -2.32 16.14
C ILE A 175 -19.74 -0.90 15.71
N GLY A 176 -20.24 -0.73 14.49
CA GLY A 176 -20.79 0.53 13.99
C GLY A 176 -19.74 1.54 13.51
N VAL A 177 -18.49 1.12 13.25
CA VAL A 177 -17.45 2.02 12.75
C VAL A 177 -17.39 1.95 11.23
N GLU A 178 -17.45 3.10 10.57
CA GLU A 178 -17.27 3.21 9.13
C GLU A 178 -15.78 3.15 8.78
N ILE A 179 -15.43 2.31 7.80
CA ILE A 179 -14.09 2.21 7.23
C ILE A 179 -14.10 2.95 5.88
N ALA A 180 -13.33 4.01 5.75
CA ALA A 180 -13.26 4.76 4.50
C ALA A 180 -12.40 4.06 3.45
N VAL A 181 -11.28 3.47 3.87
CA VAL A 181 -10.33 2.80 2.97
C VAL A 181 -9.78 1.51 3.58
N ASN A 182 -9.42 0.55 2.71
CA ASN A 182 -8.53 -0.56 3.03
C ASN A 182 -7.34 -0.53 2.07
N GLU A 183 -6.13 -0.34 2.58
CA GLU A 183 -4.92 -0.30 1.78
C GLU A 183 -4.31 -1.70 1.67
N LEU A 184 -4.18 -2.22 0.44
CA LEU A 184 -3.90 -3.62 0.15
C LEU A 184 -2.86 -3.78 -0.97
N PRO A 185 -2.05 -4.86 -0.96
CA PRO A 185 -1.16 -5.16 -2.08
C PRO A 185 -2.00 -5.52 -3.31
N TYR A 186 -1.80 -4.78 -4.41
CA TYR A 186 -2.48 -5.07 -5.66
C TYR A 186 -1.62 -4.72 -6.88
N ASN A 187 -1.40 -5.68 -7.72
CA ASN A 187 -0.71 -5.56 -9.01
C ASN A 187 -0.94 -6.83 -9.85
N LEU A 188 -0.36 -6.90 -11.04
CA LEU A 188 -0.56 -8.00 -11.99
C LEU A 188 -0.19 -9.40 -11.43
N ILE A 189 0.75 -9.49 -10.46
CA ILE A 189 1.20 -10.76 -9.85
C ILE A 189 0.74 -10.93 -8.40
N SER A 190 0.00 -9.96 -7.86
CA SER A 190 -0.53 -9.95 -6.49
C SER A 190 -2.03 -9.65 -6.52
N ARG A 191 -2.82 -10.62 -7.01
CA ARG A 191 -4.26 -10.47 -7.30
C ARG A 191 -5.19 -11.12 -6.28
N ALA A 192 -4.65 -11.65 -5.17
CA ALA A 192 -5.42 -12.43 -4.18
C ALA A 192 -6.67 -11.71 -3.64
N ILE A 193 -6.66 -10.38 -3.55
CA ILE A 193 -7.80 -9.60 -3.06
C ILE A 193 -9.04 -9.67 -3.96
N GLU A 194 -8.87 -10.01 -5.26
CA GLU A 194 -9.99 -10.13 -6.20
C GLU A 194 -10.96 -11.26 -5.82
N ALA A 195 -10.50 -12.26 -5.04
CA ALA A 195 -11.32 -13.41 -4.67
C ALA A 195 -12.48 -13.04 -3.73
N GLU A 196 -12.20 -12.28 -2.66
CA GLU A 196 -13.19 -12.01 -1.61
C GLU A 196 -13.11 -10.57 -1.08
N ILE A 197 -11.91 -10.04 -0.86
CA ILE A 197 -11.71 -8.76 -0.16
C ILE A 197 -12.20 -7.59 -1.02
N LEU A 198 -11.83 -7.56 -2.29
CA LEU A 198 -12.22 -6.48 -3.20
C LEU A 198 -13.75 -6.46 -3.44
N PRO A 199 -14.43 -7.59 -3.73
CA PRO A 199 -15.88 -7.62 -3.77
C PRO A 199 -16.54 -7.14 -2.48
N PHE A 200 -16.05 -7.58 -1.31
CA PHE A 200 -16.55 -7.12 -0.01
C PHE A 200 -16.38 -5.60 0.20
N CYS A 201 -15.23 -5.06 -0.18
CA CYS A 201 -14.99 -3.62 -0.10
C CYS A 201 -15.96 -2.83 -0.99
N ILE A 202 -16.21 -3.29 -2.23
CA ILE A 202 -17.17 -2.66 -3.15
C ILE A 202 -18.57 -2.68 -2.54
N GLU A 203 -19.04 -3.83 -2.05
CA GLU A 203 -20.37 -3.99 -1.45
C GLU A 203 -20.57 -3.07 -0.25
N ASN A 204 -19.55 -2.89 0.59
CA ASN A 204 -19.62 -2.09 1.81
C ASN A 204 -19.18 -0.63 1.61
N GLN A 205 -18.94 -0.20 0.37
CA GLN A 205 -18.46 1.16 0.05
C GLN A 205 -17.15 1.52 0.75
N ILE A 206 -16.22 0.55 0.88
CA ILE A 206 -14.86 0.74 1.37
C ILE A 206 -13.96 0.91 0.15
N SER A 207 -13.25 2.02 0.04
CA SER A 207 -12.33 2.24 -1.07
C SER A 207 -11.05 1.43 -0.90
N VAL A 208 -10.59 0.77 -1.97
CA VAL A 208 -9.30 0.07 -1.94
C VAL A 208 -8.20 0.97 -2.48
N LEU A 209 -7.13 1.12 -1.68
CA LEU A 209 -5.89 1.75 -2.10
C LEU A 209 -4.88 0.65 -2.41
N GLY A 210 -4.46 0.54 -3.68
CA GLY A 210 -3.55 -0.51 -4.14
C GLY A 210 -2.10 -0.10 -3.96
N TYR A 211 -1.33 -0.80 -3.10
CA TYR A 211 0.10 -0.56 -2.99
C TYR A 211 0.93 -1.63 -3.71
N MET A 212 2.23 -1.42 -3.85
CA MET A 212 3.19 -2.29 -4.56
C MET A 212 2.90 -2.45 -6.06
N ALA A 213 2.44 -1.41 -6.76
CA ALA A 213 2.09 -1.47 -8.18
C ALA A 213 3.18 -2.11 -9.06
N TYR A 214 4.44 -1.92 -8.72
CA TYR A 214 5.60 -2.48 -9.46
C TYR A 214 6.26 -3.68 -8.77
N GLN A 215 5.71 -4.17 -7.65
CA GLN A 215 6.29 -5.29 -6.89
C GLN A 215 7.81 -5.15 -6.74
N GLN A 216 8.24 -4.04 -6.13
CA GLN A 216 9.66 -3.75 -5.85
C GLN A 216 10.57 -3.81 -7.11
N GLY A 217 10.07 -3.36 -8.27
CA GLY A 217 10.81 -3.28 -9.52
C GLY A 217 10.60 -4.45 -10.49
N ILE A 218 10.01 -5.55 -10.06
CA ILE A 218 9.75 -6.70 -10.95
C ILE A 218 8.87 -6.27 -12.13
N LEU A 219 7.72 -5.68 -11.83
CA LEU A 219 6.76 -5.21 -12.83
C LEU A 219 7.13 -3.85 -13.46
N ALA A 220 8.22 -3.24 -13.05
CA ALA A 220 8.85 -2.13 -13.76
C ALA A 220 9.79 -2.59 -14.88
N GLY A 221 10.02 -3.91 -15.01
CA GLY A 221 10.88 -4.47 -16.03
C GLY A 221 12.38 -4.30 -15.75
N VAL A 222 12.75 -4.05 -14.48
CA VAL A 222 14.15 -3.85 -14.08
C VAL A 222 14.98 -5.13 -14.21
N TYR A 223 14.33 -6.29 -14.09
CA TYR A 223 14.98 -7.60 -14.12
C TYR A 223 14.62 -8.36 -15.40
N ASP A 224 15.60 -8.69 -16.23
CA ASP A 224 15.41 -9.56 -17.41
C ASP A 224 15.20 -11.03 -17.02
N ASP A 225 15.79 -11.43 -15.91
CA ASP A 225 15.77 -12.76 -15.35
C ASP A 225 15.29 -12.68 -13.89
N ILE A 226 14.21 -13.36 -13.58
CA ILE A 226 13.64 -13.42 -12.21
C ILE A 226 14.65 -14.02 -11.24
N GLY A 227 15.56 -14.90 -11.71
CA GLY A 227 16.65 -15.42 -10.92
C GLY A 227 17.62 -14.37 -10.40
N LYS A 228 17.70 -13.19 -11.03
CA LYS A 228 18.58 -12.08 -10.64
C LYS A 228 17.96 -11.09 -9.65
N VAL A 229 16.69 -11.27 -9.26
CA VAL A 229 16.06 -10.44 -8.21
C VAL A 229 16.85 -10.60 -6.91
N PRO A 230 17.32 -9.50 -6.29
CA PRO A 230 18.13 -9.58 -5.07
C PRO A 230 17.35 -10.14 -3.87
N PRO A 231 18.01 -10.76 -2.89
CA PRO A 231 17.37 -11.33 -1.71
C PRO A 231 16.45 -10.37 -0.96
N ALA A 232 16.82 -9.09 -0.85
CA ALA A 232 16.01 -8.07 -0.19
C ALA A 232 14.64 -7.83 -0.86
N GLN A 233 14.47 -8.16 -2.15
CA GLN A 233 13.21 -8.09 -2.90
C GLN A 233 12.58 -9.49 -3.11
N ALA A 234 13.32 -10.57 -2.82
CA ALA A 234 12.93 -11.96 -3.10
C ALA A 234 12.47 -12.72 -1.83
N HIS A 235 11.88 -12.03 -0.83
CA HIS A 235 11.47 -12.62 0.45
C HIS A 235 9.95 -12.83 0.58
N SER A 236 9.19 -12.53 -0.47
CA SER A 236 7.75 -12.83 -0.54
C SER A 236 7.49 -14.22 -1.14
N ARG A 237 6.27 -14.75 -0.94
CA ARG A 237 5.84 -16.06 -1.48
C ARG A 237 5.86 -16.17 -3.01
N HIS A 238 6.16 -15.09 -3.72
CA HIS A 238 6.45 -15.12 -5.15
C HIS A 238 7.77 -15.85 -5.46
N PHE A 239 8.65 -15.96 -4.48
CA PHE A 239 9.96 -16.58 -4.59
C PHE A 239 10.06 -17.80 -3.69
N HIS A 240 10.96 -18.71 -4.04
CA HIS A 240 11.31 -19.84 -3.18
C HIS A 240 11.83 -19.30 -1.84
N PHE A 241 11.39 -19.92 -0.73
CA PHE A 241 11.69 -19.45 0.64
C PHE A 241 13.18 -19.19 0.90
N SER A 242 14.08 -19.96 0.27
CA SER A 242 15.52 -19.78 0.44
C SER A 242 16.10 -18.51 -0.22
N ARG A 243 15.34 -17.86 -1.12
CA ARG A 243 15.82 -16.69 -1.86
C ARG A 243 15.97 -15.45 -0.97
N GLY A 244 15.05 -15.21 -0.06
CA GLY A 244 15.08 -14.08 0.86
C GLY A 244 15.96 -14.30 2.10
N GLY A 245 16.58 -15.46 2.25
CA GLY A 245 17.40 -15.79 3.41
C GLY A 245 16.63 -15.63 4.70
N GLU A 246 17.22 -14.96 5.70
CA GLU A 246 16.61 -14.73 7.02
C GLU A 246 15.37 -13.83 6.97
N GLN A 247 15.13 -13.10 5.88
CA GLN A 247 13.97 -12.25 5.71
C GLN A 247 12.73 -13.03 5.27
N SER A 248 12.88 -14.25 4.72
CA SER A 248 11.75 -15.11 4.35
C SER A 248 11.08 -15.70 5.58
N ARG A 249 9.77 -15.41 5.75
CA ARG A 249 8.94 -15.95 6.83
C ARG A 249 7.92 -16.99 6.37
N HIS A 250 8.08 -17.49 5.16
CA HIS A 250 7.29 -18.56 4.57
C HIS A 250 8.18 -19.75 4.19
N GLY A 251 7.55 -20.90 3.98
CA GLY A 251 8.23 -22.13 3.56
C GLY A 251 7.76 -22.61 2.17
N GLU A 252 7.32 -21.69 1.31
CA GLU A 252 6.75 -22.02 0.01
C GLU A 252 7.81 -22.02 -1.09
N GLU A 253 7.60 -22.85 -2.12
CA GLU A 253 8.55 -23.03 -3.23
C GLU A 253 8.56 -21.87 -4.24
N GLY A 254 7.64 -20.90 -4.06
CA GLY A 254 7.57 -19.76 -4.98
C GLY A 254 6.90 -20.07 -6.32
N VAL A 255 6.95 -19.08 -7.20
CA VAL A 255 6.32 -19.12 -8.53
C VAL A 255 7.23 -18.53 -9.61
N GLU A 256 8.56 -18.63 -9.42
CA GLU A 256 9.54 -17.98 -10.29
C GLU A 256 9.43 -18.41 -11.76
N ALA A 257 9.09 -19.67 -12.02
CA ALA A 257 8.89 -20.17 -13.38
C ALA A 257 7.72 -19.48 -14.07
N GLU A 258 6.59 -19.36 -13.38
CA GLU A 258 5.39 -18.66 -13.86
C GLU A 258 5.66 -17.15 -14.01
N LEU A 259 6.40 -16.55 -13.10
CA LEU A 259 6.82 -15.15 -13.21
C LEU A 259 7.70 -14.92 -14.43
N GLN A 260 8.66 -15.78 -14.69
CA GLN A 260 9.57 -15.65 -15.84
C GLN A 260 8.78 -15.71 -17.17
N LEU A 261 7.82 -16.63 -17.28
CA LEU A 261 6.93 -16.74 -18.43
C LEU A 261 6.08 -15.48 -18.60
N LEU A 262 5.41 -15.07 -17.53
CA LEU A 262 4.57 -13.86 -17.53
C LEU A 262 5.38 -12.62 -17.93
N MET A 263 6.58 -12.44 -17.39
CA MET A 263 7.42 -11.29 -17.74
C MET A 263 7.88 -11.30 -19.20
N SER A 264 8.08 -12.48 -19.79
CA SER A 264 8.37 -12.61 -21.23
C SER A 264 7.18 -12.15 -22.08
N GLU A 265 5.96 -12.63 -21.77
CA GLU A 265 4.73 -12.23 -22.44
C GLU A 265 4.45 -10.73 -22.29
N LEU A 266 4.65 -10.21 -21.09
CA LEU A 266 4.43 -8.79 -20.76
C LEU A 266 5.35 -7.87 -21.58
N ARG A 267 6.61 -8.27 -21.85
CA ARG A 267 7.51 -7.53 -22.74
C ARG A 267 6.98 -7.50 -24.18
N GLY A 268 6.51 -8.63 -24.69
CA GLY A 268 5.89 -8.69 -26.03
C GLY A 268 4.65 -7.81 -26.16
N ILE A 269 3.80 -7.79 -25.13
CA ILE A 269 2.62 -6.90 -25.08
C ILE A 269 3.08 -5.44 -25.05
N ALA A 270 4.03 -5.08 -24.21
CA ALA A 270 4.55 -3.72 -24.11
C ALA A 270 5.16 -3.24 -25.44
N GLU A 271 5.93 -4.09 -26.11
CA GLU A 271 6.50 -3.81 -27.45
C GLU A 271 5.39 -3.57 -28.48
N THR A 272 4.37 -4.44 -28.51
CA THR A 272 3.21 -4.29 -29.40
C THR A 272 2.46 -2.98 -29.18
N LEU A 273 2.34 -2.55 -27.91
CA LEU A 273 1.67 -1.30 -27.53
C LEU A 273 2.57 -0.06 -27.64
N GLY A 274 3.84 -0.23 -28.02
CA GLY A 274 4.84 0.84 -28.12
C GLY A 274 5.08 1.54 -26.77
N CYS A 275 5.19 0.76 -25.68
CA CYS A 275 5.36 1.29 -24.34
C CYS A 275 6.25 0.38 -23.46
N SER A 276 6.50 0.76 -22.21
CA SER A 276 7.28 -0.02 -21.26
C SER A 276 6.44 -1.06 -20.52
N VAL A 277 7.11 -2.06 -19.95
CA VAL A 277 6.50 -3.02 -19.01
C VAL A 277 5.89 -2.29 -17.81
N ALA A 278 6.54 -1.24 -17.31
CA ALA A 278 6.02 -0.40 -16.23
C ALA A 278 4.69 0.26 -16.60
N ASP A 279 4.59 0.79 -17.83
CA ASP A 279 3.35 1.41 -18.32
C ASP A 279 2.19 0.42 -18.31
N VAL A 280 2.38 -0.78 -18.85
CA VAL A 280 1.35 -1.82 -18.89
C VAL A 280 0.96 -2.25 -17.47
N SER A 281 1.94 -2.45 -16.60
CA SER A 281 1.73 -2.92 -15.22
C SER A 281 0.95 -1.91 -14.37
N LEU A 282 1.31 -0.62 -14.44
CA LEU A 282 0.60 0.42 -13.70
C LEU A 282 -0.81 0.63 -14.27
N ALA A 283 -0.95 0.69 -15.59
CA ALA A 283 -2.24 0.85 -16.23
C ALA A 283 -3.20 -0.33 -15.89
N PHE A 284 -2.69 -1.55 -15.83
CA PHE A 284 -3.47 -2.71 -15.35
C PHE A 284 -3.98 -2.51 -13.92
N ALA A 285 -3.08 -2.15 -12.99
CA ALA A 285 -3.45 -1.95 -11.58
C ALA A 285 -4.49 -0.84 -11.41
N MET A 286 -4.35 0.26 -12.15
CA MET A 286 -5.24 1.43 -12.07
C MET A 286 -6.60 1.21 -12.74
N GLN A 287 -6.72 0.30 -13.70
CA GLN A 287 -7.96 0.01 -14.40
C GLN A 287 -8.78 -1.10 -13.74
N CYS A 288 -8.30 -1.72 -12.67
CA CYS A 288 -9.08 -2.68 -11.92
C CYS A 288 -10.28 -2.01 -11.25
N GLN A 289 -11.46 -2.54 -11.51
CA GLN A 289 -12.69 -2.05 -10.87
C GLN A 289 -12.61 -2.25 -9.35
N GLY A 290 -12.89 -1.19 -8.59
CA GLY A 290 -12.84 -1.20 -7.12
C GLY A 290 -11.53 -0.66 -6.54
N ILE A 291 -10.45 -0.52 -7.34
CA ILE A 291 -9.25 0.21 -6.91
C ILE A 291 -9.50 1.72 -7.09
N SER A 292 -9.53 2.44 -5.98
CA SER A 292 -9.80 3.88 -5.98
C SER A 292 -8.55 4.72 -6.20
N CYS A 293 -7.40 4.24 -5.73
CA CYS A 293 -6.11 4.89 -5.90
C CYS A 293 -5.01 3.83 -5.94
N THR A 294 -4.07 3.97 -6.86
CA THR A 294 -2.88 3.11 -6.93
C THR A 294 -1.66 3.89 -6.46
N LEU A 295 -0.93 3.33 -5.51
CA LEU A 295 0.23 3.97 -4.88
C LEU A 295 1.52 3.59 -5.59
N VAL A 296 2.30 4.59 -5.95
CA VAL A 296 3.65 4.41 -6.50
C VAL A 296 4.65 5.30 -5.77
N GLY A 297 5.84 4.78 -5.51
CA GLY A 297 6.96 5.58 -5.04
C GLY A 297 7.65 6.29 -6.20
N SER A 298 8.18 7.48 -5.94
CA SER A 298 9.08 8.20 -6.85
C SER A 298 10.17 8.88 -6.04
N ARG A 299 11.41 8.64 -6.39
CA ARG A 299 12.58 9.25 -5.73
C ARG A 299 13.23 10.34 -6.58
N THR A 300 12.80 10.46 -7.82
CA THR A 300 13.26 11.48 -8.78
C THR A 300 12.09 12.06 -9.57
N LEU A 301 12.25 13.27 -10.10
CA LEU A 301 11.28 13.86 -11.02
C LEU A 301 11.11 13.03 -12.30
N GLN A 302 12.16 12.33 -12.74
CA GLN A 302 12.08 11.44 -13.90
C GLN A 302 11.12 10.28 -13.62
N GLU A 303 11.26 9.62 -12.47
CA GLU A 303 10.34 8.54 -12.06
C GLU A 303 8.90 9.04 -11.89
N LEU A 304 8.71 10.21 -11.26
CA LEU A 304 7.39 10.82 -11.14
C LEU A 304 6.74 11.05 -12.51
N ASN A 305 7.47 11.65 -13.45
CA ASN A 305 6.95 11.92 -14.79
C ASN A 305 6.64 10.63 -15.56
N ALA A 306 7.47 9.60 -15.44
CA ALA A 306 7.22 8.29 -16.02
C ALA A 306 5.95 7.65 -15.44
N ASN A 307 5.78 7.68 -14.12
CA ASN A 307 4.59 7.16 -13.45
C ASN A 307 3.32 7.92 -13.85
N ILE A 308 3.39 9.25 -14.02
CA ILE A 308 2.26 10.06 -14.51
C ILE A 308 1.90 9.70 -15.96
N ALA A 309 2.88 9.50 -16.81
CA ALA A 309 2.65 9.10 -18.20
C ALA A 309 2.00 7.69 -18.27
N ALA A 310 2.50 6.74 -17.48
CA ALA A 310 1.93 5.40 -17.35
C ALA A 310 0.47 5.44 -16.84
N ALA A 311 0.19 6.28 -15.83
CA ALA A 311 -1.13 6.45 -15.24
C ALA A 311 -2.18 7.05 -16.18
N GLN A 312 -1.77 7.71 -17.26
CA GLN A 312 -2.65 8.25 -18.29
C GLN A 312 -2.96 7.25 -19.41
N ARG A 313 -2.28 6.12 -19.42
CA ARG A 313 -2.45 5.09 -20.43
C ARG A 313 -3.70 4.27 -20.16
N MET A 314 -4.51 4.10 -21.20
CA MET A 314 -5.68 3.21 -21.17
C MET A 314 -5.35 1.96 -22.00
N LEU A 315 -5.35 0.80 -21.35
CA LEU A 315 -5.22 -0.49 -22.02
C LEU A 315 -6.58 -0.88 -22.63
N PRO A 316 -6.61 -1.43 -23.86
CA PRO A 316 -7.81 -2.04 -24.40
C PRO A 316 -8.33 -3.17 -23.51
N GLU A 317 -9.65 -3.38 -23.49
CA GLU A 317 -10.28 -4.45 -22.67
C GLU A 317 -9.73 -5.85 -23.01
N GLU A 318 -9.49 -6.12 -24.29
CA GLU A 318 -8.85 -7.36 -24.76
C GLU A 318 -7.45 -7.57 -24.14
N THR A 319 -6.69 -6.49 -23.98
CA THR A 319 -5.36 -6.54 -23.34
C THR A 319 -5.51 -6.80 -21.84
N LEU A 320 -6.47 -6.17 -21.17
CA LEU A 320 -6.73 -6.42 -19.75
C LEU A 320 -7.12 -7.89 -19.50
N GLU A 321 -8.01 -8.45 -20.31
CA GLU A 321 -8.40 -9.86 -20.20
C GLU A 321 -7.23 -10.80 -20.52
N LEU A 322 -6.39 -10.48 -21.51
CA LEU A 322 -5.17 -11.23 -21.78
C LEU A 322 -4.23 -11.24 -20.58
N LEU A 323 -4.00 -10.08 -19.97
CA LEU A 323 -3.13 -9.94 -18.79
C LEU A 323 -3.67 -10.72 -17.59
N LYS A 324 -4.99 -10.71 -17.38
CA LYS A 324 -5.66 -11.52 -16.34
C LYS A 324 -5.42 -13.01 -16.58
N LYS A 325 -5.54 -13.47 -17.84
CA LYS A 325 -5.31 -14.86 -18.22
C LYS A 325 -3.85 -15.27 -18.04
N LEU A 326 -2.90 -14.45 -18.48
CA LEU A 326 -1.48 -14.71 -18.38
C LEU A 326 -0.97 -14.74 -16.92
N SER A 327 -1.54 -13.91 -16.05
CA SER A 327 -1.16 -13.87 -14.62
C SER A 327 -1.90 -14.91 -13.77
N LYS A 328 -2.91 -15.60 -14.32
CA LYS A 328 -3.68 -16.61 -13.58
C LYS A 328 -2.84 -17.76 -13.00
N PRO A 329 -1.85 -18.36 -13.72
CA PRO A 329 -0.98 -19.38 -13.14
C PRO A 329 -0.22 -18.94 -11.89
N VAL A 330 0.22 -17.68 -11.84
CA VAL A 330 0.84 -17.08 -10.65
C VAL A 330 -0.16 -17.04 -9.50
N TRP A 331 -1.38 -16.55 -9.74
CA TRP A 331 -2.42 -16.52 -8.73
C TRP A 331 -2.81 -17.91 -8.23
N ASP A 332 -3.03 -18.87 -9.14
CA ASP A 332 -3.44 -20.24 -8.77
C ASP A 332 -2.45 -20.91 -7.80
N LYS A 333 -1.16 -20.71 -8.01
CA LYS A 333 -0.12 -21.22 -7.11
C LYS A 333 -0.03 -20.44 -5.79
N LEU A 334 -0.10 -19.10 -5.83
CA LEU A 334 -0.06 -18.26 -4.65
C LEU A 334 -1.33 -18.34 -3.80
N GLY A 335 -2.47 -18.63 -4.42
CA GLY A 335 -3.78 -18.70 -3.77
C GLY A 335 -4.32 -17.33 -3.34
N ASN A 336 -5.40 -17.36 -2.53
CA ASN A 336 -6.20 -16.18 -2.19
C ASN A 336 -5.75 -15.42 -0.95
N SER A 337 -4.59 -15.76 -0.36
CA SER A 337 -4.05 -15.01 0.78
C SER A 337 -3.24 -13.81 0.30
N PRO A 338 -3.64 -12.56 0.61
CA PRO A 338 -2.90 -11.36 0.22
C PRO A 338 -1.70 -11.08 1.13
N ASP A 339 -1.50 -11.86 2.18
CA ASP A 339 -0.30 -11.78 3.02
C ASP A 339 0.86 -12.52 2.33
N TYR A 340 1.48 -11.87 1.36
CA TYR A 340 2.54 -12.46 0.54
C TYR A 340 3.87 -12.68 1.27
N TYR A 341 4.00 -12.17 2.50
CA TYR A 341 5.26 -12.24 3.25
C TYR A 341 5.23 -13.27 4.38
N GLU A 342 4.08 -13.90 4.64
CA GLU A 342 3.93 -14.93 5.66
C GLU A 342 3.49 -16.26 5.04
N ASN A 343 3.72 -17.36 5.75
CA ASN A 343 3.15 -18.65 5.37
C ASN A 343 1.61 -18.56 5.39
N ARG A 344 0.94 -19.13 4.37
CA ARG A 344 -0.52 -19.12 4.25
C ARG A 344 -1.26 -19.60 5.50
N LYS A 345 -0.69 -20.59 6.21
CA LYS A 345 -1.30 -21.17 7.44
C LYS A 345 -1.23 -20.22 8.64
N VAL A 346 -0.37 -19.22 8.58
CA VAL A 346 -0.17 -18.24 9.66
C VAL A 346 -0.36 -16.81 9.17
N SER A 347 -1.10 -16.64 8.09
CA SER A 347 -1.47 -15.31 7.55
C SER A 347 -1.98 -14.39 8.66
N ARG A 348 -1.64 -13.11 8.57
CA ARG A 348 -2.12 -12.05 9.46
C ARG A 348 -3.46 -11.48 8.98
N ILE A 349 -3.86 -11.81 7.74
CA ILE A 349 -5.03 -11.31 7.01
C ILE A 349 -6.02 -12.46 6.82
N TRP A 350 -7.26 -12.34 7.31
CA TRP A 350 -8.34 -13.31 7.13
C TRP A 350 -9.75 -12.69 7.07
#